data_33c75eedfa5efda131fa46cb68e65519
#
_entry.id   33c75eedfa5efda131fa46cb68e65519
#
_cell.length_a   1.000
_cell.length_b   1.000
_cell.length_c   1.000
_cell.angle_alpha   90.00
_cell.angle_beta   90.00
_cell.angle_gamma   90.00
#
_symmetry.space_group_name_H-M   'P 1'
#
loop_
_entity.id
_entity.type
_entity.pdbx_description
1 polymer ?
#
loop_
_entity_poly.entity_id
_entity_poly.type
_entity_poly.pdbx_seq_one_letter_code
_entity_poly.pdbx_strand_id
1 'polypeptide(L)'
;MQLHITNGDSVGDMLAESILLDGQVLCWRDVLHDGPIIAAEGETHLQARADFIYQTMLLDSPFPQTEMTKNQILESFQQRQQVLDKLDSFSEIVLWFEHDLYDQLQLAECLYHLAKLPSIIDKTQLICIGKHPDTSYFHGLGNLNIAQLEALYPQRSSLTNAQLNLGKRIWLTIAEQSPHGITNLLNEDLKCLPFMEEALLRFGQEYPSSSTGLTLTQHYILQSLASPFAELPILLASFESSESSESEKLKARQVETTTPSAAERYQQVMANPDIGLGRLFVNVQTIEKATFLGDTWLCKDILYLANLQPAYLTIVNANSSRWDNHSSYKITDAGKQALAGKRTVPAEQIGEIWRGGVAINPANNWRWNDHKNCFEKIQIL
;
A
#
# COMPACT_ATOMS: atom_id res chain seq x y z
N MET A 1 -21.74 5.87 22.38
CA MET A 1 -21.50 5.38 21.00
C MET A 1 -20.03 5.47 20.73
N GLN A 2 -19.39 4.39 20.29
CA GLN A 2 -17.97 4.31 19.92
C GLN A 2 -17.74 4.74 18.47
N LEU A 3 -16.49 5.11 18.14
CA LEU A 3 -16.03 5.30 16.77
C LEU A 3 -14.85 4.35 16.51
N HIS A 4 -14.96 3.49 15.51
CA HIS A 4 -13.88 2.64 15.03
C HIS A 4 -13.34 3.24 13.74
N ILE A 5 -12.04 3.53 13.70
CA ILE A 5 -11.36 4.08 12.51
C ILE A 5 -10.39 3.02 11.97
N THR A 6 -10.48 2.72 10.68
CA THR A 6 -9.63 1.74 10.01
C THR A 6 -9.22 2.21 8.61
N ASN A 7 -8.29 1.51 7.98
CA ASN A 7 -7.74 1.86 6.67
C ASN A 7 -8.76 1.78 5.52
N GLY A 8 -9.61 0.76 5.49
CA GLY A 8 -10.48 0.52 4.34
C GLY A 8 -11.65 -0.42 4.62
N ASP A 9 -12.38 -0.76 3.56
CA ASP A 9 -13.66 -1.47 3.65
C ASP A 9 -13.52 -2.90 4.15
N SER A 10 -12.45 -3.62 3.79
CA SER A 10 -12.28 -5.02 4.22
C SER A 10 -12.34 -5.18 5.74
N VAL A 11 -11.63 -4.35 6.49
CA VAL A 11 -11.67 -4.33 7.96
C VAL A 11 -12.94 -3.65 8.44
N GLY A 12 -13.38 -2.61 7.75
CA GLY A 12 -14.60 -1.86 8.08
C GLY A 12 -15.86 -2.72 8.08
N ASP A 13 -16.03 -3.57 7.08
CA ASP A 13 -17.16 -4.49 6.96
C ASP A 13 -17.14 -5.54 8.08
N MET A 14 -15.96 -6.12 8.36
CA MET A 14 -15.81 -7.06 9.49
C MET A 14 -16.14 -6.41 10.84
N LEU A 15 -15.70 -5.17 11.05
CA LEU A 15 -16.02 -4.42 12.27
C LEU A 15 -17.54 -4.16 12.36
N ALA A 16 -18.20 -3.83 11.24
CA ALA A 16 -19.64 -3.57 11.20
C ALA A 16 -20.48 -4.84 11.49
N GLU A 17 -19.94 -6.02 11.17
CA GLU A 17 -20.57 -7.31 11.48
C GLU A 17 -20.19 -7.86 12.87
N SER A 18 -19.18 -7.27 13.52
CA SER A 18 -18.66 -7.71 14.81
C SER A 18 -19.60 -7.35 15.96
N ILE A 19 -19.58 -8.17 17.02
CA ILE A 19 -20.25 -7.89 18.29
C ILE A 19 -19.65 -6.69 19.05
N LEU A 20 -18.46 -6.22 18.63
CA LEU A 20 -17.78 -5.07 19.23
C LEU A 20 -18.44 -3.73 18.87
N LEU A 21 -19.23 -3.70 17.81
CA LEU A 21 -19.77 -2.45 17.29
C LEU A 21 -20.92 -1.91 18.17
N ASP A 22 -20.58 -0.96 19.01
CA ASP A 22 -21.55 -0.06 19.69
C ASP A 22 -21.39 1.37 19.13
N GLY A 23 -21.49 1.52 17.81
CA GLY A 23 -21.27 2.83 17.23
C GLY A 23 -21.10 2.89 15.72
N GLN A 24 -20.11 3.62 15.28
CA GLN A 24 -19.83 3.92 13.89
C GLN A 24 -18.45 3.40 13.47
N VAL A 25 -18.36 2.90 12.24
CA VAL A 25 -17.06 2.62 11.56
C VAL A 25 -16.77 3.75 10.59
N LEU A 26 -15.52 4.21 10.58
CA LEU A 26 -14.95 5.15 9.62
C LEU A 26 -13.80 4.49 8.89
N CYS A 27 -13.99 4.21 7.59
CA CYS A 27 -12.93 3.73 6.71
C CYS A 27 -12.21 4.94 6.08
N TRP A 28 -10.87 4.98 6.18
CA TRP A 28 -10.08 6.13 5.70
C TRP A 28 -10.04 6.25 4.19
N ARG A 29 -9.82 5.14 3.49
CA ARG A 29 -9.91 4.99 2.03
C ARG A 29 -9.06 5.95 1.22
N ASP A 30 -7.84 6.27 1.65
CA ASP A 30 -6.93 7.12 0.89
C ASP A 30 -5.59 6.42 0.63
N VAL A 31 -5.02 6.61 -0.55
CA VAL A 31 -3.77 5.98 -1.01
C VAL A 31 -2.63 6.97 -0.90
N LEU A 32 -2.19 7.23 0.34
CA LEU A 32 -1.28 8.34 0.67
C LEU A 32 0.18 8.11 0.24
N HIS A 33 0.55 6.89 -0.14
CA HIS A 33 1.90 6.59 -0.64
C HIS A 33 2.11 7.07 -2.08
N ASP A 34 1.06 7.46 -2.79
CA ASP A 34 1.13 8.02 -4.14
C ASP A 34 0.17 9.22 -4.29
N GLY A 35 0.47 10.08 -5.25
CA GLY A 35 -0.32 11.27 -5.55
C GLY A 35 -0.04 12.46 -4.63
N PRO A 36 -0.62 13.62 -4.97
CA PRO A 36 -0.29 14.89 -4.32
C PRO A 36 -0.91 15.02 -2.92
N ILE A 37 -0.09 15.45 -1.96
CA ILE A 37 -0.53 16.01 -0.69
C ILE A 37 -0.19 17.49 -0.73
N ILE A 38 -1.04 18.31 -1.37
CA ILE A 38 -0.75 19.74 -1.64
C ILE A 38 -0.92 20.65 -0.42
N ALA A 39 -1.56 20.13 0.61
CA ALA A 39 -1.69 20.78 1.91
C ALA A 39 -1.97 19.69 2.95
N ALA A 40 -1.74 19.98 4.23
CA ALA A 40 -2.03 19.01 5.28
C ALA A 40 -3.55 18.77 5.47
N GLU A 41 -4.39 19.67 5.01
CA GLU A 41 -5.85 19.62 5.13
C GLU A 41 -6.57 20.64 4.25
N GLY A 42 -7.92 20.62 4.30
CA GLY A 42 -8.79 21.58 3.66
C GLY A 42 -9.35 21.10 2.32
N GLU A 43 -10.33 21.84 1.81
CA GLU A 43 -11.09 21.47 0.60
C GLU A 43 -10.17 21.27 -0.62
N THR A 44 -9.17 22.12 -0.80
CA THR A 44 -8.20 22.02 -1.89
C THR A 44 -7.40 20.71 -1.81
N HIS A 45 -7.05 20.26 -0.60
CA HIS A 45 -6.41 18.96 -0.40
C HIS A 45 -7.35 17.80 -0.77
N LEU A 46 -8.57 17.80 -0.24
CA LEU A 46 -9.55 16.74 -0.53
C LEU A 46 -9.87 16.65 -2.04
N GLN A 47 -10.00 17.81 -2.71
CA GLN A 47 -10.22 17.86 -4.15
C GLN A 47 -9.05 17.25 -4.93
N ALA A 48 -7.80 17.62 -4.59
CA ALA A 48 -6.61 17.10 -5.26
C ALA A 48 -6.48 15.58 -5.05
N ARG A 49 -6.81 15.07 -3.86
CA ARG A 49 -6.83 13.61 -3.59
C ARG A 49 -7.92 12.91 -4.38
N ALA A 50 -9.14 13.47 -4.43
CA ALA A 50 -10.24 12.91 -5.21
C ALA A 50 -9.92 12.89 -6.71
N ASP A 51 -9.33 13.94 -7.25
CA ASP A 51 -8.90 14.02 -8.65
C ASP A 51 -7.84 12.95 -8.97
N PHE A 52 -6.86 12.80 -8.10
CA PHE A 52 -5.80 11.81 -8.27
C PHE A 52 -6.34 10.37 -8.23
N ILE A 53 -7.15 10.02 -7.23
CA ILE A 53 -7.73 8.69 -7.10
C ILE A 53 -8.65 8.38 -8.27
N TYR A 54 -9.49 9.33 -8.67
CA TYR A 54 -10.37 9.17 -9.84
C TYR A 54 -9.57 8.90 -11.11
N GLN A 55 -8.52 9.69 -11.35
CA GLN A 55 -7.65 9.51 -12.51
C GLN A 55 -6.97 8.14 -12.48
N THR A 56 -6.33 7.81 -11.37
CA THR A 56 -5.49 6.58 -11.27
C THR A 56 -6.34 5.31 -11.25
N MET A 57 -7.40 5.27 -10.44
CA MET A 57 -8.18 4.04 -10.25
C MET A 57 -9.24 3.81 -11.33
N LEU A 58 -9.78 4.86 -11.93
CA LEU A 58 -10.93 4.74 -12.81
C LEU A 58 -10.60 5.02 -14.27
N LEU A 59 -9.75 5.99 -14.56
CA LEU A 59 -9.41 6.33 -15.94
C LEU A 59 -8.18 5.58 -16.44
N ASP A 60 -7.12 5.48 -15.62
CA ASP A 60 -5.86 4.86 -16.01
C ASP A 60 -5.78 3.38 -15.62
N SER A 61 -6.68 2.91 -14.74
CA SER A 61 -6.70 1.51 -14.32
C SER A 61 -7.04 0.58 -15.48
N PRO A 62 -6.31 -0.53 -15.63
CA PRO A 62 -6.65 -1.59 -16.57
C PRO A 62 -7.95 -2.33 -16.20
N PHE A 63 -8.32 -2.26 -14.92
CA PHE A 63 -9.55 -2.82 -14.39
C PHE A 63 -10.55 -1.68 -14.20
N PRO A 64 -11.54 -1.48 -15.07
CA PRO A 64 -12.58 -0.50 -14.81
C PRO A 64 -13.34 -0.95 -13.54
N GLN A 65 -12.91 -0.44 -12.42
CA GLN A 65 -13.58 -0.67 -11.16
C GLN A 65 -14.69 0.36 -11.03
N THR A 66 -15.89 -0.14 -10.84
CA THR A 66 -17.09 0.57 -10.41
C THR A 66 -17.41 1.88 -11.13
N GLU A 67 -18.69 2.15 -11.34
CA GLU A 67 -19.24 3.40 -11.87
C GLU A 67 -19.07 4.60 -10.88
N MET A 68 -18.01 4.58 -10.04
CA MET A 68 -17.77 5.61 -9.04
C MET A 68 -17.32 6.91 -9.70
N THR A 69 -18.01 7.99 -9.46
CA THR A 69 -17.66 9.30 -10.00
C THR A 69 -16.67 10.03 -9.10
N LYS A 70 -15.93 10.99 -9.66
CA LYS A 70 -15.07 11.88 -8.88
C LYS A 70 -15.80 12.56 -7.72
N ASN A 71 -17.03 12.97 -7.93
CA ASN A 71 -17.84 13.61 -6.88
C ASN A 71 -18.12 12.66 -5.73
N GLN A 72 -18.39 11.37 -5.98
CA GLN A 72 -18.61 10.38 -4.93
C GLN A 72 -17.34 10.14 -4.10
N ILE A 73 -16.15 10.17 -4.73
CA ILE A 73 -14.88 10.10 -3.99
C ILE A 73 -14.73 11.33 -3.09
N LEU A 74 -14.94 12.53 -3.62
CA LEU A 74 -14.88 13.77 -2.85
C LEU A 74 -15.90 13.79 -1.71
N GLU A 75 -17.13 13.38 -1.98
CA GLU A 75 -18.18 13.24 -0.95
C GLU A 75 -17.76 12.28 0.18
N SER A 76 -17.10 11.17 -0.15
CA SER A 76 -16.59 10.22 0.85
C SER A 76 -15.54 10.89 1.76
N PHE A 77 -14.63 11.70 1.21
CA PHE A 77 -13.67 12.47 1.99
C PHE A 77 -14.33 13.56 2.85
N GLN A 78 -15.33 14.23 2.31
CA GLN A 78 -16.11 15.23 3.07
C GLN A 78 -16.92 14.58 4.21
N GLN A 79 -17.48 13.39 3.98
CA GLN A 79 -18.15 12.61 5.06
C GLN A 79 -17.15 12.20 6.15
N ARG A 80 -15.93 11.77 5.78
CA ARG A 80 -14.84 11.52 6.74
C ARG A 80 -14.58 12.77 7.58
N GLN A 81 -14.44 13.94 6.96
CA GLN A 81 -14.23 15.20 7.67
C GLN A 81 -15.38 15.54 8.62
N GLN A 82 -16.64 15.32 8.22
CA GLN A 82 -17.81 15.53 9.09
C GLN A 82 -17.80 14.63 10.34
N VAL A 83 -17.24 13.42 10.26
CA VAL A 83 -17.07 12.55 11.43
C VAL A 83 -15.94 13.09 12.32
N LEU A 84 -14.82 13.51 11.73
CA LEU A 84 -13.71 14.10 12.45
C LEU A 84 -14.09 15.39 13.18
N ASP A 85 -14.98 16.20 12.62
CA ASP A 85 -15.50 17.41 13.26
C ASP A 85 -16.38 17.15 14.50
N LYS A 86 -16.79 15.87 14.71
CA LYS A 86 -17.68 15.45 15.83
C LYS A 86 -17.00 14.47 16.80
N LEU A 87 -15.68 14.38 16.81
CA LEU A 87 -14.93 13.43 17.65
C LEU A 87 -15.27 13.53 19.14
N ASP A 88 -15.57 14.74 19.65
CA ASP A 88 -15.97 14.92 21.05
C ASP A 88 -17.27 14.20 21.42
N SER A 89 -18.15 13.92 20.47
CA SER A 89 -19.43 13.26 20.70
C SER A 89 -19.32 11.76 20.98
N PHE A 90 -18.20 11.14 20.64
CA PHE A 90 -17.97 9.71 20.86
C PHE A 90 -17.47 9.45 22.28
N SER A 91 -17.93 8.36 22.89
CA SER A 91 -17.51 7.91 24.22
C SER A 91 -16.13 7.23 24.20
N GLU A 92 -15.78 6.57 23.11
CA GLU A 92 -14.48 5.93 22.87
C GLU A 92 -14.17 6.00 21.37
N ILE A 93 -12.89 6.14 21.03
CA ILE A 93 -12.38 6.09 19.67
C ILE A 93 -11.34 4.98 19.61
N VAL A 94 -11.49 4.02 18.70
CA VAL A 94 -10.58 2.89 18.53
C VAL A 94 -9.97 2.93 17.12
N LEU A 95 -8.66 3.06 17.07
CA LEU A 95 -7.87 3.07 15.84
C LEU A 95 -7.40 1.66 15.53
N TRP A 96 -7.67 1.18 14.30
CA TRP A 96 -7.32 -0.14 13.82
C TRP A 96 -6.40 -0.02 12.62
N PHE A 97 -5.10 -0.18 12.84
CA PHE A 97 -4.07 -0.04 11.80
C PHE A 97 -3.07 -1.19 11.85
N GLU A 98 -2.31 -1.34 10.79
CA GLU A 98 -1.30 -2.36 10.64
C GLU A 98 0.06 -1.76 10.28
N HIS A 99 1.05 -2.60 10.02
CA HIS A 99 2.47 -2.24 9.98
C HIS A 99 2.96 -1.72 8.63
N ASP A 100 2.16 -1.80 7.58
CA ASP A 100 2.61 -1.45 6.24
C ASP A 100 2.58 0.05 5.95
N LEU A 101 3.17 0.43 4.82
CA LEU A 101 3.27 1.82 4.38
C LEU A 101 1.90 2.49 4.20
N TYR A 102 0.92 1.78 3.62
CA TYR A 102 -0.41 2.33 3.36
C TYR A 102 -1.10 2.73 4.66
N ASP A 103 -1.07 1.84 5.65
CA ASP A 103 -1.68 2.03 6.96
C ASP A 103 -0.97 3.08 7.81
N GLN A 104 0.36 3.05 7.84
CA GLN A 104 1.13 3.98 8.68
C GLN A 104 1.00 5.43 8.22
N LEU A 105 0.86 5.69 6.91
CA LEU A 105 0.59 7.03 6.41
C LEU A 105 -0.82 7.51 6.78
N GLN A 106 -1.82 6.65 6.71
CA GLN A 106 -3.18 6.96 7.14
C GLN A 106 -3.24 7.16 8.66
N LEU A 107 -2.52 6.36 9.44
CA LEU A 107 -2.39 6.56 10.88
C LEU A 107 -1.78 7.94 11.20
N ALA A 108 -0.74 8.36 10.47
CA ALA A 108 -0.14 9.68 10.66
C ALA A 108 -1.14 10.82 10.38
N GLU A 109 -1.91 10.73 9.29
CA GLU A 109 -2.97 11.71 8.97
C GLU A 109 -4.08 11.68 10.03
N CYS A 110 -4.51 10.50 10.47
CA CYS A 110 -5.48 10.33 11.53
C CYS A 110 -5.01 11.01 12.82
N LEU A 111 -3.79 10.72 13.26
CA LEU A 111 -3.20 11.34 14.46
C LEU A 111 -3.05 12.86 14.34
N TYR A 112 -2.80 13.38 13.13
CA TYR A 112 -2.80 14.83 12.88
C TYR A 112 -4.17 15.44 13.15
N HIS A 113 -5.25 14.83 12.68
CA HIS A 113 -6.61 15.30 12.93
C HIS A 113 -6.99 15.20 14.42
N LEU A 114 -6.65 14.10 15.07
CA LEU A 114 -6.89 13.89 16.49
C LEU A 114 -6.14 14.93 17.36
N ALA A 115 -4.94 15.32 16.94
CA ALA A 115 -4.12 16.31 17.67
C ALA A 115 -4.71 17.72 17.74
N LYS A 116 -5.77 18.00 16.96
CA LYS A 116 -6.50 19.28 17.02
C LYS A 116 -7.43 19.36 18.24
N LEU A 117 -7.78 18.21 18.82
CA LEU A 117 -8.71 18.08 19.95
C LEU A 117 -8.03 17.30 21.10
N PRO A 118 -7.19 17.96 21.92
CA PRO A 118 -6.48 17.27 23.01
C PRO A 118 -7.38 16.56 24.01
N SER A 119 -8.63 16.98 24.15
CA SER A 119 -9.65 16.38 25.05
C SER A 119 -10.01 14.94 24.71
N ILE A 120 -9.75 14.47 23.46
CA ILE A 120 -10.14 13.12 23.04
C ILE A 120 -9.06 12.06 23.33
N ILE A 121 -7.86 12.44 23.76
CA ILE A 121 -6.76 11.50 23.95
C ILE A 121 -7.09 10.42 24.97
N ASP A 122 -7.73 10.79 26.08
CA ASP A 122 -8.04 9.87 27.19
C ASP A 122 -9.11 8.82 26.80
N LYS A 123 -9.85 9.06 25.72
CA LYS A 123 -10.85 8.13 25.18
C LYS A 123 -10.44 7.49 23.86
N THR A 124 -9.18 7.69 23.42
CA THR A 124 -8.66 7.10 22.19
C THR A 124 -7.75 5.91 22.49
N GLN A 125 -8.03 4.79 21.82
CA GLN A 125 -7.30 3.54 21.91
C GLN A 125 -6.67 3.22 20.56
N LEU A 126 -5.53 2.53 20.57
CA LEU A 126 -4.83 2.09 19.36
C LEU A 126 -4.64 0.58 19.38
N ILE A 127 -5.01 -0.06 18.29
CA ILE A 127 -4.61 -1.39 17.88
C ILE A 127 -3.75 -1.20 16.63
N CYS A 128 -2.47 -1.56 16.71
CA CYS A 128 -1.55 -1.47 15.59
C CYS A 128 -0.63 -2.68 15.62
N ILE A 129 -0.81 -3.62 14.69
CA ILE A 129 -0.12 -4.91 14.69
C ILE A 129 0.62 -5.17 13.38
N GLY A 130 1.71 -5.96 13.45
CA GLY A 130 2.47 -6.42 12.28
C GLY A 130 2.52 -7.94 12.16
N LYS A 131 1.79 -8.66 13.03
CA LYS A 131 1.68 -10.13 13.01
C LYS A 131 0.47 -10.59 13.80
N HIS A 132 -0.01 -11.78 13.48
CA HIS A 132 -1.06 -12.45 14.25
C HIS A 132 -0.64 -13.91 14.54
N PRO A 133 -0.84 -14.45 15.76
CA PRO A 133 -0.36 -15.77 16.13
C PRO A 133 -0.93 -16.91 15.27
N ASP A 134 -2.17 -16.76 14.81
CA ASP A 134 -2.87 -17.79 14.04
C ASP A 134 -2.69 -17.65 12.52
N THR A 135 -1.82 -16.74 12.05
CA THR A 135 -1.53 -16.55 10.63
C THR A 135 -0.03 -16.64 10.38
N SER A 136 0.39 -17.59 9.56
CA SER A 136 1.80 -17.77 9.17
C SER A 136 2.30 -16.61 8.30
N TYR A 137 1.39 -16.00 7.52
CA TYR A 137 1.61 -14.83 6.69
C TYR A 137 0.55 -13.77 7.00
N PHE A 138 0.94 -12.78 7.78
CA PHE A 138 0.08 -11.67 8.10
C PHE A 138 0.34 -10.54 7.09
N HIS A 139 -0.59 -10.39 6.15
CA HIS A 139 -0.56 -9.30 5.17
C HIS A 139 -1.32 -8.06 5.64
N GLY A 140 -2.08 -8.18 6.74
CA GLY A 140 -2.85 -7.10 7.31
C GLY A 140 -4.09 -7.56 8.06
N LEU A 141 -4.79 -6.62 8.70
CA LEU A 141 -6.04 -6.89 9.43
C LEU A 141 -7.13 -7.48 8.52
N GLY A 142 -7.12 -7.13 7.23
CA GLY A 142 -8.05 -7.66 6.24
C GLY A 142 -7.92 -9.16 5.96
N ASN A 143 -6.84 -9.81 6.39
CA ASN A 143 -6.65 -11.26 6.32
C ASN A 143 -7.24 -12.02 7.51
N LEU A 144 -7.64 -11.32 8.56
CA LEU A 144 -8.25 -11.91 9.73
C LEU A 144 -9.73 -12.23 9.47
N ASN A 145 -10.28 -13.14 10.25
CA ASN A 145 -11.73 -13.28 10.37
C ASN A 145 -12.26 -12.44 11.54
N ILE A 146 -13.59 -12.31 11.64
CA ILE A 146 -14.25 -11.50 12.66
C ILE A 146 -13.83 -11.91 14.09
N ALA A 147 -13.77 -13.20 14.40
CA ALA A 147 -13.37 -13.68 15.72
C ALA A 147 -11.92 -13.34 16.08
N GLN A 148 -11.02 -13.41 15.11
CA GLN A 148 -9.62 -12.99 15.29
C GLN A 148 -9.51 -11.49 15.49
N LEU A 149 -10.29 -10.70 14.75
CA LEU A 149 -10.35 -9.24 14.91
C LEU A 149 -10.90 -8.87 16.30
N GLU A 150 -11.97 -9.53 16.74
CA GLU A 150 -12.54 -9.35 18.08
C GLU A 150 -11.54 -9.69 19.18
N ALA A 151 -10.71 -10.71 19.00
CA ALA A 151 -9.68 -11.09 19.97
C ALA A 151 -8.55 -10.03 20.13
N LEU A 152 -8.39 -9.11 19.19
CA LEU A 152 -7.47 -7.99 19.31
C LEU A 152 -8.03 -6.85 20.18
N TYR A 153 -9.35 -6.70 20.28
CA TYR A 153 -9.97 -5.58 20.99
C TYR A 153 -9.53 -5.45 22.47
N PRO A 154 -9.40 -6.53 23.26
CA PRO A 154 -8.87 -6.43 24.63
C PRO A 154 -7.39 -6.01 24.68
N GLN A 155 -6.65 -6.11 23.58
CA GLN A 155 -5.22 -5.78 23.51
C GLN A 155 -4.98 -4.32 23.11
N ARG A 156 -6.03 -3.52 22.90
CA ARG A 156 -5.90 -2.10 22.57
C ARG A 156 -5.19 -1.34 23.68
N SER A 157 -4.37 -0.40 23.31
CA SER A 157 -3.61 0.45 24.25
C SER A 157 -4.09 1.90 24.17
N SER A 158 -4.08 2.60 25.31
CA SER A 158 -4.41 4.04 25.32
C SER A 158 -3.41 4.82 24.48
N LEU A 159 -3.92 5.72 23.65
CA LEU A 159 -3.09 6.61 22.86
C LEU A 159 -2.33 7.58 23.77
N THR A 160 -1.06 7.80 23.50
CA THR A 160 -0.18 8.69 24.27
C THR A 160 0.01 10.03 23.57
N ASN A 161 0.32 11.09 24.35
CA ASN A 161 0.71 12.37 23.78
C ASN A 161 1.95 12.29 22.88
N ALA A 162 2.88 11.38 23.17
CA ALA A 162 4.05 11.17 22.33
C ALA A 162 3.68 10.65 20.95
N GLN A 163 2.79 9.64 20.88
CA GLN A 163 2.28 9.09 19.62
C GLN A 163 1.49 10.15 18.81
N LEU A 164 0.62 10.88 19.49
CA LEU A 164 -0.20 11.93 18.87
C LEU A 164 0.67 13.04 18.24
N ASN A 165 1.65 13.54 19.01
CA ASN A 165 2.56 14.59 18.55
C ASN A 165 3.50 14.09 17.43
N LEU A 166 3.96 12.86 17.52
CA LEU A 166 4.80 12.26 16.47
C LEU A 166 4.01 12.09 15.18
N GLY A 167 2.82 11.49 15.22
CA GLY A 167 1.97 11.32 14.04
C GLY A 167 1.63 12.64 13.36
N LYS A 168 1.24 13.66 14.14
CA LYS A 168 1.03 15.02 13.64
C LYS A 168 2.26 15.55 12.93
N ARG A 169 3.44 15.40 13.51
CA ARG A 169 4.68 15.91 12.95
C ARG A 169 5.04 15.20 11.65
N ILE A 170 4.88 13.85 11.61
CA ILE A 170 5.11 13.05 10.41
C ILE A 170 4.19 13.50 9.27
N TRP A 171 2.89 13.66 9.54
CA TRP A 171 1.94 14.11 8.52
C TRP A 171 2.31 15.47 7.92
N LEU A 172 2.62 16.43 8.79
CA LEU A 172 3.04 17.76 8.34
C LEU A 172 4.32 17.71 7.51
N THR A 173 5.29 16.88 7.90
CA THR A 173 6.55 16.68 7.17
C THR A 173 6.33 16.04 5.79
N ILE A 174 5.43 15.05 5.70
CA ILE A 174 5.09 14.43 4.41
C ILE A 174 4.41 15.42 3.46
N ALA A 175 3.64 16.37 3.99
CA ALA A 175 2.98 17.40 3.22
C ALA A 175 3.92 18.55 2.76
N GLU A 176 5.18 18.57 3.19
CA GLU A 176 6.17 19.56 2.75
C GLU A 176 6.57 19.36 1.28
N GLN A 177 6.92 20.46 0.60
CA GLN A 177 7.41 20.44 -0.79
C GLN A 177 8.85 19.95 -0.94
N SER A 178 9.51 19.61 0.17
CA SER A 178 10.86 19.05 0.23
C SER A 178 10.88 17.79 1.10
N PRO A 179 11.51 16.70 0.65
CA PRO A 179 11.55 15.47 1.41
C PRO A 179 12.63 15.45 2.52
N HIS A 180 13.40 16.52 2.69
CA HIS A 180 14.47 16.56 3.71
C HIS A 180 13.97 16.35 5.14
N GLY A 181 12.76 16.81 5.45
CA GLY A 181 12.15 16.60 6.76
C GLY A 181 11.99 15.12 7.10
N ILE A 182 11.72 14.27 6.11
CA ILE A 182 11.62 12.81 6.30
C ILE A 182 12.99 12.21 6.68
N THR A 183 14.08 12.67 6.05
CA THR A 183 15.44 12.26 6.46
C THR A 183 15.72 12.63 7.91
N ASN A 184 15.28 13.83 8.35
CA ASN A 184 15.47 14.25 9.73
C ASN A 184 14.67 13.36 10.70
N LEU A 185 13.42 13.02 10.38
CA LEU A 185 12.60 12.11 11.16
C LEU A 185 13.24 10.72 11.31
N LEU A 186 13.83 10.18 10.24
CA LEU A 186 14.51 8.88 10.26
C LEU A 186 15.77 8.86 11.13
N ASN A 187 16.31 10.02 11.53
CA ASN A 187 17.42 10.14 12.48
C ASN A 187 16.95 10.33 13.95
N GLU A 188 15.65 10.29 14.20
CA GLU A 188 15.06 10.47 15.52
C GLU A 188 14.53 9.14 16.09
N ASP A 189 14.16 9.14 17.38
CA ASP A 189 13.49 7.99 17.99
C ASP A 189 12.00 7.98 17.64
N LEU A 190 11.59 7.04 16.77
CA LEU A 190 10.21 6.85 16.32
C LEU A 190 9.49 5.72 17.06
N LYS A 191 10.11 5.07 18.06
CA LYS A 191 9.65 3.82 18.69
C LYS A 191 8.27 3.89 19.34
N CYS A 192 7.77 5.08 19.68
CA CYS A 192 6.39 5.19 20.19
C CYS A 192 5.33 4.85 19.14
N LEU A 193 5.70 4.89 17.83
CA LEU A 193 4.95 4.32 16.71
C LEU A 193 5.81 3.23 16.05
N PRO A 194 5.72 1.98 16.48
CA PRO A 194 6.77 0.95 16.27
C PRO A 194 7.02 0.57 14.81
N PHE A 195 6.08 0.83 13.89
CA PHE A 195 6.22 0.50 12.47
C PHE A 195 6.51 1.73 11.59
N MET A 196 6.54 2.91 12.18
CA MET A 196 6.63 4.16 11.44
C MET A 196 8.01 4.37 10.78
N GLU A 197 9.09 3.94 11.43
CA GLU A 197 10.44 4.03 10.86
C GLU A 197 10.54 3.22 9.56
N GLU A 198 10.08 1.98 9.59
CA GLU A 198 10.08 1.09 8.41
C GLU A 198 9.16 1.61 7.31
N ALA A 199 8.00 2.17 7.66
CA ALA A 199 7.10 2.80 6.71
C ALA A 199 7.70 4.05 6.05
N LEU A 200 8.37 4.92 6.80
CA LEU A 200 9.05 6.10 6.24
C LEU A 200 10.25 5.74 5.36
N LEU A 201 11.03 4.71 5.73
CA LEU A 201 12.07 4.16 4.87
C LEU A 201 11.46 3.64 3.57
N ARG A 202 10.38 2.88 3.66
CA ARG A 202 9.68 2.33 2.49
C ARG A 202 9.04 3.42 1.63
N PHE A 203 8.54 4.50 2.24
CA PHE A 203 8.07 5.70 1.52
C PHE A 203 9.21 6.39 0.75
N GLY A 204 10.40 6.50 1.37
CA GLY A 204 11.59 7.00 0.68
C GLY A 204 11.95 6.16 -0.54
N GLN A 205 11.84 4.85 -0.45
CA GLN A 205 12.10 3.89 -1.53
C GLN A 205 11.06 3.92 -2.66
N GLU A 206 9.93 4.60 -2.48
CA GLU A 206 8.99 4.93 -3.57
C GLU A 206 9.38 6.19 -4.35
N TYR A 207 10.42 6.90 -3.94
CA TYR A 207 11.11 7.86 -4.82
C TYR A 207 12.03 7.11 -5.78
N PRO A 208 12.30 7.68 -6.98
CA PRO A 208 13.30 7.11 -7.88
C PRO A 208 14.68 7.02 -7.20
N SER A 209 15.30 5.86 -7.26
CA SER A 209 16.65 5.62 -6.69
C SER A 209 17.69 6.52 -7.32
N SER A 210 18.66 7.01 -6.55
CA SER A 210 19.80 7.78 -7.05
C SER A 210 20.73 6.96 -7.94
N SER A 211 20.71 5.63 -7.82
CA SER A 211 21.56 4.71 -8.61
C SER A 211 20.92 4.29 -9.92
N THR A 212 19.64 3.90 -9.91
CA THR A 212 18.94 3.31 -11.07
C THR A 212 17.82 4.14 -11.63
N GLY A 213 17.30 5.09 -10.85
CA GLY A 213 16.10 5.85 -11.20
C GLY A 213 14.80 5.07 -11.10
N LEU A 214 14.83 3.83 -10.61
CA LEU A 214 13.67 3.01 -10.33
C LEU A 214 13.20 3.23 -8.89
N THR A 215 11.90 3.12 -8.63
CA THR A 215 11.38 2.92 -7.28
C THR A 215 11.67 1.48 -6.84
N LEU A 216 11.58 1.19 -5.53
CA LEU A 216 11.75 -0.19 -5.05
C LEU A 216 10.67 -1.11 -5.61
N THR A 217 9.42 -0.65 -5.73
CA THR A 217 8.32 -1.40 -6.37
C THR A 217 8.68 -1.76 -7.82
N GLN A 218 9.17 -0.82 -8.60
CA GLN A 218 9.61 -1.07 -9.99
C GLN A 218 10.79 -2.05 -10.04
N HIS A 219 11.72 -1.96 -9.08
CA HIS A 219 12.82 -2.93 -8.95
C HIS A 219 12.28 -4.35 -8.66
N TYR A 220 11.31 -4.50 -7.75
CA TYR A 220 10.69 -5.79 -7.42
C TYR A 220 9.93 -6.39 -8.61
N ILE A 221 9.26 -5.56 -9.42
CA ILE A 221 8.64 -6.01 -10.68
C ILE A 221 9.69 -6.63 -11.61
N LEU A 222 10.79 -5.92 -11.87
CA LEU A 222 11.86 -6.42 -12.74
C LEU A 222 12.55 -7.66 -12.15
N GLN A 223 12.76 -7.70 -10.85
CA GLN A 223 13.33 -8.86 -10.13
C GLN A 223 12.43 -10.08 -10.27
N SER A 224 11.12 -9.92 -10.08
CA SER A 224 10.13 -10.99 -10.24
C SER A 224 10.07 -11.52 -11.67
N LEU A 225 10.30 -10.67 -12.67
CA LEU A 225 10.36 -11.08 -14.06
C LEU A 225 11.71 -11.74 -14.45
N ALA A 226 12.81 -11.36 -13.78
CA ALA A 226 14.13 -11.94 -14.02
C ALA A 226 14.29 -13.32 -13.35
N SER A 227 13.62 -13.54 -12.21
CA SER A 227 13.71 -14.78 -11.43
C SER A 227 12.30 -15.25 -11.01
N PRO A 228 11.47 -15.65 -11.97
CA PRO A 228 10.02 -15.86 -11.75
C PRO A 228 9.69 -17.03 -10.84
N PHE A 229 10.67 -17.84 -10.46
CA PHE A 229 10.49 -19.05 -9.68
C PHE A 229 11.19 -19.03 -8.32
N ALA A 230 11.90 -17.95 -8.00
CA ALA A 230 12.71 -17.89 -6.78
C ALA A 230 11.88 -18.03 -5.49
N GLU A 231 10.65 -17.49 -5.49
CA GLU A 231 9.77 -17.42 -4.31
C GLU A 231 8.64 -18.47 -4.29
N LEU A 232 8.49 -19.26 -5.35
CA LEU A 232 7.44 -20.28 -5.46
C LEU A 232 7.45 -21.34 -4.34
N PRO A 233 8.59 -21.82 -3.84
CA PRO A 233 8.62 -22.76 -2.71
C PRO A 233 8.00 -22.18 -1.43
N ILE A 234 8.16 -20.89 -1.18
CA ILE A 234 7.62 -20.19 -0.01
C ILE A 234 6.09 -20.09 -0.12
N LEU A 235 5.59 -19.74 -1.31
CA LEU A 235 4.16 -19.66 -1.59
C LEU A 235 3.46 -21.02 -1.45
N LEU A 236 4.07 -22.11 -1.92
CA LEU A 236 3.51 -23.46 -1.81
C LEU A 236 3.40 -23.90 -0.35
N ALA A 237 4.42 -23.62 0.47
CA ALA A 237 4.38 -23.93 1.89
C ALA A 237 3.25 -23.15 2.61
N SER A 238 2.91 -21.94 2.16
CA SER A 238 1.80 -21.15 2.72
C SER A 238 0.43 -21.70 2.34
N PHE A 239 0.26 -22.22 1.11
CA PHE A 239 -0.98 -22.85 0.67
C PHE A 239 -1.21 -24.21 1.34
N GLU A 240 -0.17 -25.01 1.54
CA GLU A 240 -0.28 -26.29 2.24
C GLU A 240 -0.65 -26.15 3.72
N SER A 241 -0.26 -25.06 4.37
CA SER A 241 -0.61 -24.77 5.77
C SER A 241 -2.05 -24.26 5.96
N SER A 242 -2.69 -23.73 4.91
CA SER A 242 -4.08 -23.23 4.95
C SER A 242 -5.15 -24.28 4.63
N GLU A 243 -4.79 -25.47 4.13
CA GLU A 243 -5.74 -26.53 3.69
C GLU A 243 -6.21 -27.48 4.81
N SER A 244 -6.24 -27.09 6.06
CA SER A 244 -6.68 -28.00 7.11
C SER A 244 -7.77 -27.49 8.04
N SER A 245 -9.00 -27.37 7.54
CA SER A 245 -10.17 -27.58 8.38
C SER A 245 -10.93 -28.82 7.91
N GLU A 246 -11.22 -29.74 8.83
CA GLU A 246 -11.95 -30.99 8.51
C GLU A 246 -13.36 -30.77 7.92
N SER A 247 -13.95 -29.60 8.15
CA SER A 247 -15.26 -29.22 7.60
C SER A 247 -15.22 -28.95 6.08
N GLU A 248 -14.11 -28.51 5.52
CA GLU A 248 -13.95 -28.31 4.08
C GLU A 248 -13.67 -29.64 3.35
N LYS A 249 -12.96 -30.57 4.00
CA LYS A 249 -12.73 -31.91 3.47
C LYS A 249 -14.04 -32.71 3.28
N LEU A 250 -15.07 -32.45 4.08
CA LEU A 250 -16.38 -33.09 3.91
C LEU A 250 -17.20 -32.50 2.75
N LYS A 251 -17.06 -31.20 2.47
CA LYS A 251 -17.74 -30.54 1.33
C LYS A 251 -17.09 -30.85 -0.02
N ALA A 252 -15.77 -31.05 -0.05
CA ALA A 252 -15.03 -31.39 -1.26
C ALA A 252 -15.33 -32.81 -1.80
N ARG A 253 -15.92 -33.68 -1.00
CA ARG A 253 -16.26 -35.08 -1.41
C ARG A 253 -17.50 -35.21 -2.30
N GLN A 254 -18.22 -34.15 -2.60
CA GLN A 254 -19.47 -34.22 -3.39
C GLN A 254 -19.43 -33.46 -4.72
N VAL A 255 -18.29 -32.88 -5.12
CA VAL A 255 -18.15 -32.26 -6.44
C VAL A 255 -16.95 -32.90 -7.14
N GLU A 256 -17.21 -33.84 -8.03
CA GLU A 256 -16.23 -34.28 -9.04
C GLU A 256 -15.97 -33.14 -10.03
N THR A 257 -15.23 -32.13 -9.61
CA THR A 257 -14.55 -31.22 -10.52
C THR A 257 -13.06 -31.46 -10.37
N THR A 258 -12.41 -31.80 -11.46
CA THR A 258 -10.97 -32.03 -11.60
C THR A 258 -10.19 -30.75 -11.33
N THR A 259 -10.21 -30.28 -10.08
CA THR A 259 -9.33 -29.18 -9.66
C THR A 259 -7.92 -29.76 -9.53
N PRO A 260 -6.91 -29.26 -10.28
CA PRO A 260 -5.55 -29.76 -10.21
C PRO A 260 -5.02 -29.66 -8.77
N SER A 261 -4.28 -30.70 -8.32
CA SER A 261 -3.57 -30.65 -7.04
C SER A 261 -2.56 -29.50 -6.99
N ALA A 262 -2.12 -29.10 -5.81
CA ALA A 262 -1.08 -28.07 -5.65
C ALA A 262 0.18 -28.41 -6.46
N ALA A 263 0.57 -29.68 -6.49
CA ALA A 263 1.70 -30.17 -7.28
C ALA A 263 1.48 -30.05 -8.80
N GLU A 264 0.27 -30.36 -9.29
CA GLU A 264 -0.07 -30.21 -10.71
C GLU A 264 -0.15 -28.75 -11.12
N ARG A 265 -0.70 -27.86 -10.28
CA ARG A 265 -0.68 -26.41 -10.49
C ARG A 265 0.75 -25.88 -10.53
N TYR A 266 1.62 -26.35 -9.64
CA TYR A 266 3.05 -26.02 -9.66
C TYR A 266 3.71 -26.45 -10.97
N GLN A 267 3.50 -27.68 -11.43
CA GLN A 267 4.03 -28.18 -12.70
C GLN A 267 3.51 -27.37 -13.90
N GLN A 268 2.22 -26.99 -13.91
CA GLN A 268 1.64 -26.14 -14.95
C GLN A 268 2.26 -24.75 -14.95
N VAL A 269 2.48 -24.16 -13.76
CA VAL A 269 3.14 -22.86 -13.61
C VAL A 269 4.59 -22.94 -14.05
N MET A 270 5.31 -24.02 -13.73
CA MET A 270 6.71 -24.22 -14.15
C MET A 270 6.84 -24.49 -15.64
N ALA A 271 5.85 -25.15 -16.25
CA ALA A 271 5.81 -25.40 -17.69
C ALA A 271 5.48 -24.14 -18.52
N ASN A 272 4.86 -23.14 -17.92
CA ASN A 272 4.56 -21.89 -18.63
C ASN A 272 5.55 -20.78 -18.22
N PRO A 273 6.51 -20.44 -19.09
CA PRO A 273 7.50 -19.40 -18.81
C PRO A 273 6.91 -17.99 -18.78
N ASP A 274 5.67 -17.82 -19.24
CA ASP A 274 5.02 -16.51 -19.31
C ASP A 274 4.38 -16.16 -17.96
N ILE A 275 4.75 -15.00 -17.41
CA ILE A 275 4.25 -14.51 -16.14
C ILE A 275 3.05 -13.61 -16.41
N GLY A 276 1.86 -14.07 -16.03
CA GLY A 276 0.64 -13.24 -16.03
C GLY A 276 0.58 -12.30 -14.83
N LEU A 277 -0.39 -11.36 -14.88
CA LEU A 277 -0.53 -10.30 -13.88
C LEU A 277 -0.70 -10.84 -12.45
N GLY A 278 -1.62 -11.76 -12.22
CA GLY A 278 -1.87 -12.30 -10.88
C GLY A 278 -0.63 -12.94 -10.26
N ARG A 279 0.15 -13.69 -11.07
CA ARG A 279 1.40 -14.27 -10.61
C ARG A 279 2.47 -13.21 -10.33
N LEU A 280 2.60 -12.20 -11.20
CA LEU A 280 3.54 -11.10 -10.98
C LEU A 280 3.19 -10.34 -9.70
N PHE A 281 1.90 -10.09 -9.46
CA PHE A 281 1.41 -9.46 -8.24
C PHE A 281 1.82 -10.28 -6.99
N VAL A 282 1.53 -11.57 -6.97
CA VAL A 282 1.90 -12.46 -5.86
C VAL A 282 3.41 -12.48 -5.63
N ASN A 283 4.23 -12.56 -6.71
CA ASN A 283 5.68 -12.54 -6.59
C ASN A 283 6.19 -11.24 -5.97
N VAL A 284 5.67 -10.09 -6.40
CA VAL A 284 6.03 -8.77 -5.85
C VAL A 284 5.63 -8.69 -4.38
N GLN A 285 4.42 -9.14 -4.02
CA GLN A 285 3.95 -9.17 -2.63
C GLN A 285 4.82 -10.09 -1.74
N THR A 286 5.33 -11.20 -2.28
CA THR A 286 6.17 -12.13 -1.51
C THR A 286 7.56 -11.53 -1.21
N ILE A 287 8.09 -10.69 -2.10
CA ILE A 287 9.37 -9.99 -1.90
C ILE A 287 9.18 -8.82 -0.94
N GLU A 288 8.00 -8.22 -0.92
CA GLU A 288 7.69 -7.06 -0.08
C GLU A 288 7.66 -7.46 1.40
N LYS A 289 8.40 -6.72 2.22
CA LYS A 289 8.52 -7.00 3.65
C LYS A 289 7.21 -6.74 4.41
N ALA A 290 6.48 -5.70 4.02
CA ALA A 290 5.18 -5.32 4.55
C ALA A 290 4.28 -4.92 3.37
N THR A 291 3.38 -5.79 2.99
CA THR A 291 2.62 -5.68 1.75
C THR A 291 1.59 -4.54 1.82
N PHE A 292 1.68 -3.58 0.94
CA PHE A 292 0.79 -2.40 0.91
C PHE A 292 0.24 -2.09 -0.49
N LEU A 293 0.87 -2.66 -1.54
CA LEU A 293 0.60 -2.28 -2.92
C LEU A 293 -0.67 -2.96 -3.45
N GLY A 294 -1.61 -2.17 -3.96
CA GLY A 294 -2.77 -2.69 -4.70
C GLY A 294 -2.44 -3.00 -6.17
N ASP A 295 -3.29 -3.81 -6.80
CA ASP A 295 -3.16 -4.26 -8.19
C ASP A 295 -3.11 -3.09 -9.20
N THR A 296 -3.92 -2.07 -9.02
CA THR A 296 -3.93 -0.85 -9.86
C THR A 296 -2.56 -0.15 -9.87
N TRP A 297 -1.92 -0.03 -8.70
CA TRP A 297 -0.59 0.59 -8.59
C TRP A 297 0.51 -0.28 -9.21
N LEU A 298 0.43 -1.60 -9.03
CA LEU A 298 1.31 -2.53 -9.75
C LEU A 298 1.20 -2.32 -11.27
N CYS A 299 -0.02 -2.25 -11.78
CA CYS A 299 -0.28 -2.03 -13.20
C CYS A 299 0.28 -0.69 -13.71
N LYS A 300 0.12 0.39 -12.94
CA LYS A 300 0.70 1.70 -13.24
C LYS A 300 2.22 1.60 -13.43
N ASP A 301 2.92 0.92 -12.52
CA ASP A 301 4.37 0.74 -12.62
C ASP A 301 4.80 -0.18 -13.77
N ILE A 302 4.04 -1.23 -14.07
CA ILE A 302 4.30 -2.07 -15.24
C ILE A 302 4.18 -1.24 -16.53
N LEU A 303 3.11 -0.42 -16.68
CA LEU A 303 2.96 0.46 -17.84
C LEU A 303 4.10 1.46 -17.95
N TYR A 304 4.52 2.06 -16.84
CA TYR A 304 5.67 2.95 -16.83
C TYR A 304 6.93 2.25 -17.36
N LEU A 305 7.25 1.06 -16.85
CA LEU A 305 8.42 0.29 -17.27
C LEU A 305 8.36 -0.16 -18.73
N ALA A 306 7.16 -0.45 -19.25
CA ALA A 306 6.93 -0.82 -20.65
C ALA A 306 7.09 0.37 -21.62
N ASN A 307 6.80 1.59 -21.16
CA ASN A 307 6.86 2.81 -21.99
C ASN A 307 8.21 3.53 -21.95
N LEU A 308 9.16 3.09 -21.11
CA LEU A 308 10.52 3.62 -21.14
C LEU A 308 11.22 3.41 -22.49
N GLN A 309 12.19 4.26 -22.82
CA GLN A 309 12.98 4.16 -24.02
C GLN A 309 14.47 3.97 -23.69
N PRO A 310 15.01 2.77 -23.90
CA PRO A 310 14.34 1.53 -24.31
C PRO A 310 13.46 0.95 -23.20
N ALA A 311 12.41 0.22 -23.58
CA ALA A 311 11.51 -0.42 -22.63
C ALA A 311 12.23 -1.41 -21.68
N TYR A 312 11.87 -1.44 -20.39
CA TYR A 312 12.47 -2.34 -19.41
C TYR A 312 11.73 -3.67 -19.27
N LEU A 313 10.47 -3.69 -19.67
CA LEU A 313 9.69 -4.91 -19.86
C LEU A 313 8.84 -4.81 -21.13
N THR A 314 8.39 -5.95 -21.64
CA THR A 314 7.41 -6.04 -22.73
C THR A 314 6.15 -6.71 -22.26
N ILE A 315 5.01 -6.25 -22.77
CA ILE A 315 3.69 -6.86 -22.58
C ILE A 315 3.43 -7.74 -23.80
N VAL A 316 3.22 -9.04 -23.58
CA VAL A 316 3.00 -10.04 -24.63
C VAL A 316 1.55 -10.47 -24.59
N ASN A 317 0.95 -10.70 -25.78
CA ASN A 317 -0.45 -11.15 -25.94
C ASN A 317 -1.51 -10.16 -25.42
N ALA A 318 -1.20 -8.86 -25.36
CA ALA A 318 -2.22 -7.85 -25.16
C ALA A 318 -3.12 -7.80 -26.42
N ASN A 319 -4.31 -8.39 -26.35
CA ASN A 319 -5.28 -8.38 -27.47
C ASN A 319 -5.97 -7.02 -27.65
N SER A 320 -5.70 -6.07 -26.79
CA SER A 320 -6.26 -4.72 -26.83
C SER A 320 -5.28 -3.69 -26.27
N SER A 321 -5.53 -2.41 -26.52
CA SER A 321 -4.85 -1.29 -25.86
C SER A 321 -5.10 -1.23 -24.33
N ARG A 322 -5.94 -2.11 -23.81
CA ARG A 322 -6.21 -2.32 -22.39
C ARG A 322 -5.73 -3.71 -21.99
N TRP A 323 -5.19 -3.82 -20.80
CA TRP A 323 -4.77 -5.04 -20.17
C TRP A 323 -5.95 -6.00 -20.06
N ASP A 324 -5.67 -7.27 -20.26
CA ASP A 324 -6.59 -8.34 -19.95
C ASP A 324 -5.89 -9.39 -19.08
N ASN A 325 -6.65 -10.29 -18.49
CA ASN A 325 -6.14 -11.40 -17.67
C ASN A 325 -5.26 -12.39 -18.46
N HIS A 326 -5.11 -12.19 -19.78
CA HIS A 326 -4.32 -13.01 -20.70
C HIS A 326 -2.97 -12.37 -21.07
N SER A 327 -2.73 -11.13 -20.62
CA SER A 327 -1.44 -10.47 -20.82
C SER A 327 -0.35 -11.16 -20.00
N SER A 328 0.82 -11.33 -20.61
CA SER A 328 2.03 -11.79 -19.94
C SER A 328 3.17 -10.78 -20.08
N TYR A 329 4.13 -10.86 -19.19
CA TYR A 329 5.19 -9.87 -19.06
C TYR A 329 6.56 -10.52 -19.15
N LYS A 330 7.49 -9.87 -19.85
CA LYS A 330 8.87 -10.32 -19.99
C LYS A 330 9.83 -9.17 -19.76
N ILE A 331 10.89 -9.40 -18.97
CA ILE A 331 11.97 -8.44 -18.79
C ILE A 331 12.78 -8.35 -20.08
N THR A 332 13.13 -7.11 -20.49
CA THR A 332 14.03 -6.85 -21.62
C THR A 332 15.50 -6.86 -21.18
N ASP A 333 16.43 -6.80 -22.13
CA ASP A 333 17.86 -6.64 -21.81
C ASP A 333 18.16 -5.28 -21.16
N ALA A 334 17.39 -4.23 -21.52
CA ALA A 334 17.48 -2.94 -20.84
C ALA A 334 17.01 -3.04 -19.37
N GLY A 335 15.91 -3.76 -19.12
CA GLY A 335 15.43 -4.04 -17.77
C GLY A 335 16.44 -4.86 -16.95
N LYS A 336 17.06 -5.88 -17.52
CA LYS A 336 18.13 -6.65 -16.85
C LYS A 336 19.34 -5.78 -16.50
N GLN A 337 19.72 -4.85 -17.40
CA GLN A 337 20.80 -3.90 -17.14
C GLN A 337 20.45 -2.94 -16.01
N ALA A 338 19.19 -2.46 -15.97
CA ALA A 338 18.72 -1.58 -14.90
C ALA A 338 18.68 -2.33 -13.54
N LEU A 339 18.17 -3.56 -13.52
CA LEU A 339 18.18 -4.42 -12.35
C LEU A 339 19.60 -4.68 -11.81
N ALA A 340 20.56 -4.84 -12.70
CA ALA A 340 21.97 -5.01 -12.36
C ALA A 340 22.72 -3.69 -12.01
N GLY A 341 22.04 -2.55 -11.94
CA GLY A 341 22.64 -1.24 -11.69
C GLY A 341 23.52 -0.70 -12.82
N LYS A 342 23.45 -1.32 -14.02
CA LYS A 342 24.26 -0.94 -15.20
C LYS A 342 23.56 0.06 -16.11
N ARG A 343 22.31 0.39 -15.81
CA ARG A 343 21.50 1.37 -16.54
C ARG A 343 20.66 2.17 -15.55
N THR A 344 20.57 3.46 -15.79
CA THR A 344 19.72 4.37 -14.99
C THR A 344 18.58 4.89 -15.88
N VAL A 345 17.40 5.05 -15.31
CA VAL A 345 16.29 5.77 -15.97
C VAL A 345 16.68 7.24 -16.13
N PRO A 346 16.73 7.77 -17.36
CA PRO A 346 16.99 9.19 -17.57
C PRO A 346 15.96 10.07 -16.88
N ALA A 347 16.38 11.22 -16.35
CA ALA A 347 15.51 12.09 -15.58
C ALA A 347 14.30 12.59 -16.37
N GLU A 348 14.49 12.83 -17.68
CA GLU A 348 13.45 13.26 -18.63
C GLU A 348 12.37 12.19 -18.89
N GLN A 349 12.64 10.93 -18.56
CA GLN A 349 11.68 9.82 -18.69
C GLN A 349 10.95 9.50 -17.38
N ILE A 350 11.28 10.13 -16.25
CA ILE A 350 10.57 9.91 -14.99
C ILE A 350 9.14 10.44 -15.03
N GLY A 351 8.90 11.47 -15.85
CA GLY A 351 7.63 12.15 -15.92
C GLY A 351 7.39 13.02 -14.69
N GLU A 352 6.13 13.35 -14.42
CA GLU A 352 5.72 14.02 -13.18
C GLU A 352 5.05 12.99 -12.27
N ILE A 353 5.65 12.76 -11.11
CA ILE A 353 5.09 11.89 -10.07
C ILE A 353 5.05 12.65 -8.74
N TRP A 354 4.08 12.32 -7.90
CA TRP A 354 3.95 12.92 -6.59
C TRP A 354 4.23 11.90 -5.49
N ARG A 355 4.96 12.36 -4.47
CA ARG A 355 5.15 11.63 -3.22
C ARG A 355 4.97 12.61 -2.07
N GLY A 356 3.83 12.51 -1.39
CA GLY A 356 3.46 13.51 -0.41
C GLY A 356 3.32 14.90 -1.03
N GLY A 357 3.89 15.92 -0.39
CA GLY A 357 3.93 17.30 -0.90
C GLY A 357 4.95 17.56 -2.03
N VAL A 358 5.70 16.54 -2.45
CA VAL A 358 6.81 16.68 -3.41
C VAL A 358 6.37 16.27 -4.82
N ALA A 359 6.32 17.22 -5.74
CA ALA A 359 6.23 16.96 -7.18
C ALA A 359 7.62 16.61 -7.72
N ILE A 360 7.84 15.37 -8.10
CA ILE A 360 9.10 14.88 -8.68
C ILE A 360 8.97 14.97 -10.19
N ASN A 361 9.88 15.69 -10.83
CA ASN A 361 9.95 15.85 -12.29
C ASN A 361 11.38 16.24 -12.68
N PRO A 362 11.72 16.40 -13.96
CA PRO A 362 13.09 16.77 -14.38
C PRO A 362 13.64 18.01 -13.71
N ALA A 363 12.81 19.05 -13.47
CA ALA A 363 13.26 20.29 -12.82
C ALA A 363 13.35 20.17 -11.29
N ASN A 364 12.61 19.24 -10.70
CA ASN A 364 12.59 18.94 -9.26
C ASN A 364 12.92 17.48 -9.00
N ASN A 365 14.14 17.07 -9.43
CA ASN A 365 14.58 15.68 -9.54
C ASN A 365 15.09 15.15 -8.19
N TRP A 366 14.18 14.92 -7.25
CA TRP A 366 14.48 14.26 -5.99
C TRP A 366 14.65 12.75 -6.17
N ARG A 367 15.67 12.19 -5.50
CA ARG A 367 16.03 10.79 -5.53
C ARG A 367 16.26 10.26 -4.13
N TRP A 368 15.99 8.98 -3.94
CA TRP A 368 16.33 8.26 -2.74
C TRP A 368 17.69 7.61 -2.87
N ASN A 369 18.56 7.81 -1.89
CA ASN A 369 19.85 7.12 -1.79
C ASN A 369 19.74 5.94 -0.81
N ASP A 370 19.67 4.72 -1.35
CA ASP A 370 19.48 3.49 -0.57
C ASP A 370 20.65 3.18 0.38
N HIS A 371 21.85 3.66 0.08
CA HIS A 371 23.04 3.43 0.91
C HIS A 371 23.08 4.37 2.12
N LYS A 372 22.53 5.56 2.00
CA LYS A 372 22.58 6.60 3.02
C LYS A 372 21.24 6.80 3.74
N ASN A 373 20.18 6.15 3.26
CA ASN A 373 18.79 6.37 3.71
C ASN A 373 18.41 7.86 3.76
N CYS A 374 18.69 8.58 2.68
CA CYS A 374 18.41 10.01 2.59
C CYS A 374 17.99 10.43 1.18
N PHE A 375 17.40 11.62 1.08
CA PHE A 375 17.04 12.22 -0.20
C PHE A 375 18.17 13.09 -0.74
N GLU A 376 18.40 12.99 -2.04
CA GLU A 376 19.37 13.78 -2.79
C GLU A 376 18.65 14.46 -3.97
N LYS A 377 18.96 15.73 -4.23
CA LYS A 377 18.44 16.43 -5.41
C LYS A 377 19.49 16.37 -6.52
N ILE A 378 19.18 15.63 -7.60
CA ILE A 378 20.08 15.47 -8.73
C ILE A 378 19.90 16.65 -9.69
N GLN A 379 20.98 17.39 -9.95
CA GLN A 379 21.02 18.43 -10.98
C GLN A 379 21.16 17.78 -12.35
N ILE A 380 20.32 18.17 -13.29
CA ILE A 380 20.48 17.83 -14.70
C ILE A 380 21.46 18.87 -15.27
N LEU A 381 22.63 18.42 -15.67
CA LEU A 381 23.67 19.25 -16.30
C LEU A 381 23.28 19.57 -17.73
#